data_bb8481a9a5ba72f59f08708cec0915de
#
_entry.id   bb8481a9a5ba72f59f08708cec0915de
#
_cell.length_a   1.000
_cell.length_b   1.000
_cell.length_c   1.000
_cell.angle_alpha   90.00
_cell.angle_beta   90.00
_cell.angle_gamma   90.00
#
_symmetry.space_group_name_H-M   'P 1'
#
loop_
_entity.id
_entity.type
_entity.pdbx_description
1 polymer ?
#
loop_
_entity_poly.entity_id
_entity_poly.type
_entity_poly.pdbx_seq_one_letter_code
_entity_poly.pdbx_strand_id
1 'polypeptide(L)'
;VADFDKITALQEPLVGVLLASPIPLYKFRYILQIYVNNAAQAKIKQQKNASSRAIIDAGRIIRSFELPKYEQSAGNPIHNANVAVQGTGIVKYIQLKAGQESATSATSNPTQSLADDTQTFYCLMGKWQFKDGVKPDLTPYIYQDNADKIKYLTSAPLTVKARLEDYGMIAFMNADLESPASPIDTLTYEITFFDSAGVQIGSVISKEFQTDLFGGAAVTTLSYNKEQEVSYYLPFAPANIEAITGVTIPSNAASYTLLLYDDAGQAVWETKTVELYEDCKYTTTRLAWSNEFNAWDYFNFELAHTETINISRKKLTKPFGSWGAASFEYQNHERGESIYDISGEQQFTVTSNWLND
;
A
#
# COMPACT_ATOMS: atom_id res chain seq x y z
N VAL A 1 -11.27 27.19 -3.60
CA VAL A 1 -10.53 25.92 -3.55
C VAL A 1 -11.12 25.04 -4.64
N ALA A 2 -10.31 24.33 -5.42
CA ALA A 2 -10.84 23.40 -6.39
C ALA A 2 -11.53 22.25 -5.65
N ASP A 3 -12.68 21.80 -6.14
CA ASP A 3 -13.28 20.57 -5.65
C ASP A 3 -12.38 19.41 -6.08
N PHE A 4 -11.94 18.65 -5.12
CA PHE A 4 -11.26 17.37 -5.36
C PHE A 4 -12.32 16.26 -5.35
N ASP A 5 -12.13 15.25 -6.18
CA ASP A 5 -12.91 14.04 -6.06
C ASP A 5 -12.75 13.48 -4.63
N LYS A 6 -13.79 12.92 -4.07
CA LYS A 6 -13.76 12.41 -2.69
C LYS A 6 -12.70 11.34 -2.47
N ILE A 7 -12.36 10.60 -3.53
CA ILE A 7 -11.23 9.67 -3.57
C ILE A 7 -10.34 10.06 -4.74
N THR A 8 -9.06 10.26 -4.50
CA THR A 8 -8.07 10.70 -5.50
C THR A 8 -6.77 9.92 -5.38
N ALA A 9 -6.06 9.78 -6.50
CA ALA A 9 -4.74 9.16 -6.51
C ALA A 9 -3.65 10.16 -6.10
N LEU A 10 -2.69 9.72 -5.30
CA LEU A 10 -1.62 10.55 -4.76
C LEU A 10 -0.73 11.20 -5.83
N GLN A 11 -0.66 10.63 -7.02
CA GLN A 11 0.19 11.15 -8.09
C GLN A 11 -0.44 12.29 -8.87
N GLU A 12 -1.71 12.57 -8.66
CA GLU A 12 -2.33 13.75 -9.23
C GLU A 12 -1.76 15.02 -8.59
N PRO A 13 -1.53 16.08 -9.37
CA PRO A 13 -1.21 17.37 -8.80
C PRO A 13 -2.41 17.89 -8.02
N LEU A 14 -2.33 17.83 -6.70
CA LEU A 14 -3.34 18.39 -5.80
C LEU A 14 -3.17 19.90 -5.72
N VAL A 15 -3.65 20.60 -6.74
CA VAL A 15 -3.44 22.03 -6.90
C VAL A 15 -4.61 22.81 -6.35
N GLY A 16 -4.38 23.53 -5.26
CA GLY A 16 -5.33 24.52 -4.73
C GLY A 16 -5.10 25.91 -5.34
N VAL A 17 -6.15 26.52 -5.86
CA VAL A 17 -6.11 27.93 -6.29
C VAL A 17 -6.79 28.78 -5.21
N LEU A 18 -6.01 29.63 -4.56
CA LEU A 18 -6.48 30.53 -3.52
C LEU A 18 -6.71 31.94 -4.09
N LEU A 19 -7.91 32.47 -3.88
CA LEU A 19 -8.29 33.80 -4.33
C LEU A 19 -8.10 34.82 -3.21
N ALA A 20 -7.51 35.99 -3.53
CA ALA A 20 -7.28 37.01 -2.56
C ALA A 20 -8.54 37.83 -2.22
N SER A 21 -8.57 38.30 -0.98
CA SER A 21 -9.35 39.46 -0.61
C SER A 21 -8.79 40.72 -1.32
N PRO A 22 -9.64 41.64 -1.80
CA PRO A 22 -9.22 42.87 -2.49
C PRO A 22 -8.55 43.90 -1.56
N ILE A 23 -8.45 43.64 -0.27
CA ILE A 23 -7.86 44.58 0.71
C ILE A 23 -6.35 44.56 0.61
N PRO A 24 -5.68 45.70 0.46
CA PRO A 24 -4.22 45.77 0.49
C PRO A 24 -3.71 45.48 1.91
N LEU A 25 -3.20 44.29 2.09
CA LEU A 25 -2.66 43.84 3.37
C LEU A 25 -1.11 43.81 3.31
N TYR A 26 -0.44 44.24 4.38
CA TYR A 26 1.00 44.15 4.51
C TYR A 26 1.44 42.72 4.77
N LYS A 27 2.60 42.33 4.23
CA LYS A 27 3.21 40.99 4.43
C LYS A 27 2.25 39.84 4.11
N PHE A 28 1.38 40.05 3.12
CA PHE A 28 0.35 39.07 2.77
C PHE A 28 0.94 37.79 2.19
N ARG A 29 0.50 36.64 2.70
CA ARG A 29 0.78 35.30 2.17
C ARG A 29 -0.46 34.45 2.26
N TYR A 30 -0.63 33.57 1.30
CA TYR A 30 -1.58 32.47 1.39
C TYR A 30 -1.00 31.36 2.24
N ILE A 31 -1.87 30.68 2.96
CA ILE A 31 -1.53 29.51 3.77
C ILE A 31 -2.38 28.35 3.30
N LEU A 32 -1.74 27.19 3.13
CA LEU A 32 -2.41 25.90 3.02
C LEU A 32 -1.90 25.01 4.16
N GLN A 33 -2.80 24.66 5.08
CA GLN A 33 -2.53 23.71 6.15
C GLN A 33 -3.00 22.34 5.73
N ILE A 34 -2.11 21.35 5.82
CA ILE A 34 -2.37 19.95 5.46
C ILE A 34 -2.50 19.16 6.75
N TYR A 35 -3.61 18.43 6.87
CA TYR A 35 -3.84 17.46 7.92
C TYR A 35 -3.88 16.07 7.30
N VAL A 36 -3.27 15.10 7.97
CA VAL A 36 -3.36 13.69 7.67
C VAL A 36 -3.95 13.04 8.89
N ASN A 37 -5.06 12.34 8.74
CA ASN A 37 -5.75 11.69 9.86
C ASN A 37 -6.06 12.63 11.00
N ASN A 38 -6.62 13.80 10.69
CA ASN A 38 -6.92 14.89 11.62
C ASN A 38 -5.69 15.52 12.34
N ALA A 39 -4.47 15.05 12.07
CA ALA A 39 -3.26 15.62 12.63
C ALA A 39 -2.63 16.64 11.68
N ALA A 40 -2.33 17.85 12.14
CA ALA A 40 -1.67 18.86 11.33
C ALA A 40 -0.22 18.43 11.04
N GLN A 41 0.10 18.23 9.76
CA GLN A 41 1.41 17.73 9.34
C GLN A 41 2.28 18.79 8.69
N ALA A 42 1.72 19.62 7.82
CA ALA A 42 2.48 20.63 7.10
C ALA A 42 1.70 21.92 6.90
N LYS A 43 2.43 22.99 6.77
CA LYS A 43 1.92 24.32 6.46
C LYS A 43 2.75 24.94 5.33
N ILE A 44 2.10 25.22 4.21
CA ILE A 44 2.70 25.86 3.04
C ILE A 44 2.30 27.33 3.08
N LYS A 45 3.28 28.21 2.89
CA LYS A 45 3.06 29.64 2.76
C LYS A 45 3.54 30.10 1.40
N GLN A 46 2.68 30.77 0.64
CA GLN A 46 3.01 31.27 -0.69
C GLN A 46 2.60 32.73 -0.86
N GLN A 47 3.43 33.50 -1.51
CA GLN A 47 3.08 34.87 -1.89
C GLN A 47 2.08 34.86 -3.06
N LYS A 48 1.27 35.93 -3.15
CA LYS A 48 0.38 36.11 -4.29
C LYS A 48 1.17 36.34 -5.58
N ASN A 49 0.68 35.76 -6.66
CA ASN A 49 1.19 36.04 -8.01
C ASN A 49 0.63 37.39 -8.54
N ALA A 50 1.01 37.77 -9.75
CA ALA A 50 0.54 38.98 -10.41
C ALA A 50 -0.98 39.08 -10.56
N SER A 51 -1.68 37.92 -10.60
CA SER A 51 -3.14 37.83 -10.66
C SER A 51 -3.78 37.78 -9.27
N SER A 52 -3.05 38.10 -8.20
CA SER A 52 -3.53 38.01 -6.82
C SER A 52 -4.00 36.62 -6.39
N ARG A 53 -3.38 35.56 -6.92
CA ARG A 53 -3.69 34.16 -6.64
C ARG A 53 -2.45 33.43 -6.13
N ALA A 54 -2.65 32.31 -5.44
CA ALA A 54 -1.61 31.32 -5.18
C ALA A 54 -2.02 29.98 -5.78
N ILE A 55 -1.07 29.28 -6.34
CA ILE A 55 -1.24 27.92 -6.85
C ILE A 55 -0.30 27.04 -6.03
N ILE A 56 -0.86 26.14 -5.24
CA ILE A 56 -0.11 25.29 -4.32
C ILE A 56 -0.35 23.84 -4.70
N ASP A 57 0.72 23.13 -5.04
CA ASP A 57 0.68 21.67 -5.22
C ASP A 57 0.99 21.00 -3.88
N ALA A 58 -0.04 20.44 -3.25
CA ALA A 58 0.07 19.71 -2.01
C ALA A 58 0.53 18.24 -2.20
N GLY A 59 0.40 17.69 -3.41
CA GLY A 59 0.66 16.28 -3.70
C GLY A 59 2.08 15.85 -3.37
N ARG A 60 3.07 16.71 -3.63
CA ARG A 60 4.48 16.42 -3.28
C ARG A 60 4.71 16.27 -1.78
N ILE A 61 4.00 17.07 -0.99
CA ILE A 61 4.14 17.06 0.47
C ILE A 61 3.40 15.86 1.04
N ILE A 62 2.18 15.60 0.57
CA ILE A 62 1.40 14.45 1.00
C ILE A 62 2.17 13.16 0.75
N ARG A 63 2.86 13.03 -0.40
CA ARG A 63 3.72 11.88 -0.70
C ARG A 63 4.89 11.69 0.27
N SER A 64 5.35 12.74 0.92
CA SER A 64 6.47 12.66 1.87
C SER A 64 6.08 12.13 3.24
N PHE A 65 4.78 12.09 3.57
CA PHE A 65 4.31 11.66 4.89
C PHE A 65 4.25 10.16 5.06
N GLU A 66 4.30 9.39 3.97
CA GLU A 66 4.30 7.94 4.08
C GLU A 66 5.08 7.24 2.99
N LEU A 67 6.12 6.58 3.46
CA LEU A 67 6.68 5.42 2.77
C LEU A 67 5.82 4.20 3.14
N PRO A 68 5.54 3.28 2.20
CA PRO A 68 4.90 2.02 2.55
C PRO A 68 5.73 1.36 3.64
N LYS A 69 5.16 1.24 4.83
CA LYS A 69 5.80 0.55 5.93
C LYS A 69 5.75 -0.95 5.62
N TYR A 70 6.87 -1.50 5.22
CA TYR A 70 7.08 -2.92 5.34
C TYR A 70 7.23 -3.22 6.83
N GLU A 71 6.17 -3.66 7.47
CA GLU A 71 6.24 -4.09 8.86
C GLU A 71 6.95 -5.44 8.92
N GLN A 72 8.22 -5.37 9.19
CA GLN A 72 9.11 -6.54 9.41
C GLN A 72 8.97 -7.12 10.83
N SER A 73 7.89 -6.84 11.55
CA SER A 73 7.69 -7.51 12.83
C SER A 73 7.49 -9.01 12.62
N ALA A 74 8.12 -9.82 13.43
CA ALA A 74 8.00 -11.25 13.42
C ALA A 74 6.52 -11.69 13.40
N GLY A 75 6.06 -12.28 12.29
CA GLY A 75 4.66 -12.50 12.00
C GLY A 75 4.03 -11.24 11.42
N ASN A 76 4.33 -10.93 10.15
CA ASN A 76 3.63 -9.85 9.46
C ASN A 76 2.14 -10.18 9.45
N PRO A 77 1.30 -9.52 10.26
CA PRO A 77 -0.11 -9.93 10.44
C PRO A 77 -0.92 -9.80 9.16
N ILE A 78 -0.47 -8.98 8.20
CA ILE A 78 -1.17 -8.84 6.91
C ILE A 78 -1.06 -10.13 6.10
N HIS A 79 0.14 -10.71 5.96
CA HIS A 79 0.34 -11.85 5.06
C HIS A 79 -0.25 -13.16 5.57
N ASN A 80 -0.30 -13.36 6.87
CA ASN A 80 -0.79 -14.59 7.51
C ASN A 80 -2.00 -14.38 8.42
N ALA A 81 -2.73 -13.29 8.22
CA ALA A 81 -3.95 -13.04 8.97
C ALA A 81 -5.05 -14.06 8.62
N ASN A 82 -5.85 -14.40 9.62
CA ASN A 82 -6.95 -15.34 9.52
C ASN A 82 -8.30 -14.62 9.37
N VAL A 83 -8.30 -13.32 9.24
CA VAL A 83 -9.49 -12.46 9.14
C VAL A 83 -9.21 -11.34 8.15
N ALA A 84 -10.25 -10.66 7.69
CA ALA A 84 -10.07 -9.41 6.96
C ALA A 84 -9.35 -8.39 7.85
N VAL A 85 -8.37 -7.70 7.28
CA VAL A 85 -7.53 -6.73 7.98
C VAL A 85 -7.66 -5.38 7.30
N GLN A 86 -7.72 -4.32 8.10
CA GLN A 86 -7.74 -2.97 7.54
C GLN A 86 -6.52 -2.68 6.67
N GLY A 87 -6.77 -2.04 5.53
CA GLY A 87 -5.74 -1.68 4.56
C GLY A 87 -4.93 -0.46 4.96
N THR A 88 -4.27 -0.52 6.12
CA THR A 88 -3.40 0.58 6.57
C THR A 88 -2.30 0.83 5.54
N GLY A 89 -2.14 2.07 5.13
CA GLY A 89 -1.14 2.47 4.12
C GLY A 89 -1.63 2.46 2.67
N ILE A 90 -2.79 1.90 2.36
CA ILE A 90 -3.39 1.97 1.01
C ILE A 90 -4.05 3.34 0.81
N VAL A 91 -4.87 3.76 1.76
CA VAL A 91 -5.64 5.01 1.71
C VAL A 91 -5.31 5.89 2.90
N LYS A 92 -5.30 7.21 2.70
CA LYS A 92 -5.15 8.23 3.74
C LYS A 92 -6.26 9.26 3.67
N TYR A 93 -6.77 9.65 4.83
CA TYR A 93 -7.71 10.73 4.96
C TYR A 93 -6.97 12.06 5.05
N ILE A 94 -7.17 12.91 4.05
CA ILE A 94 -6.51 14.20 3.90
C ILE A 94 -7.52 15.32 4.09
N GLN A 95 -7.10 16.33 4.86
CA GLN A 95 -7.86 17.57 4.99
C GLN A 95 -6.96 18.74 4.62
N LEU A 96 -7.47 19.63 3.80
CA LEU A 96 -6.80 20.86 3.39
C LEU A 96 -7.56 22.05 3.95
N LYS A 97 -6.90 22.89 4.75
CA LYS A 97 -7.44 24.17 5.21
C LYS A 97 -6.71 25.32 4.56
N ALA A 98 -7.43 26.11 3.80
CA ALA A 98 -6.91 27.33 3.22
C ALA A 98 -6.94 28.49 4.23
N GLY A 99 -6.04 29.43 4.07
CA GLY A 99 -5.99 30.61 4.92
C GLY A 99 -5.08 31.69 4.39
N GLN A 100 -4.90 32.69 5.21
CA GLN A 100 -4.03 33.81 4.91
C GLN A 100 -3.21 34.25 6.13
N GLU A 101 -2.08 34.83 5.84
CA GLU A 101 -1.25 35.54 6.81
C GLU A 101 -1.09 36.97 6.35
N SER A 102 -1.36 37.92 7.23
CA SER A 102 -1.22 39.32 6.89
C SER A 102 -0.94 40.17 8.13
N ALA A 103 -0.35 41.33 7.90
CA ALA A 103 -0.11 42.33 8.93
C ALA A 103 -0.96 43.57 8.68
N THR A 104 -1.32 44.27 9.73
CA THR A 104 -2.09 45.54 9.69
C THR A 104 -1.20 46.72 9.29
N SER A 105 0.11 46.60 9.47
CA SER A 105 1.09 47.61 9.07
C SER A 105 2.41 46.98 8.61
N ALA A 106 3.29 47.76 7.99
CA ALA A 106 4.60 47.28 7.59
C ALA A 106 5.50 46.82 8.74
N THR A 107 5.26 47.36 9.96
CA THR A 107 6.05 47.09 11.15
C THR A 107 5.42 46.03 12.06
N SER A 108 4.12 45.76 11.93
CA SER A 108 3.44 44.76 12.77
C SER A 108 3.80 43.34 12.36
N ASN A 109 3.71 42.42 13.33
CA ASN A 109 3.84 41.01 13.06
C ASN A 109 2.60 40.48 12.32
N PRO A 110 2.77 39.61 11.31
CA PRO A 110 1.63 39.05 10.61
C PRO A 110 0.86 38.09 11.52
N THR A 111 -0.45 38.16 11.42
CA THR A 111 -1.38 37.20 12.07
C THR A 111 -1.90 36.22 11.04
N GLN A 112 -2.13 34.99 11.46
CA GLN A 112 -2.64 33.91 10.62
C GLN A 112 -4.13 33.71 10.87
N SER A 113 -4.89 33.55 9.80
CA SER A 113 -6.28 33.15 9.81
C SER A 113 -6.45 31.98 8.87
N LEU A 114 -6.88 30.84 9.37
CA LEU A 114 -7.30 29.69 8.55
C LEU A 114 -8.82 29.81 8.35
N ALA A 115 -9.29 29.50 7.17
CA ALA A 115 -10.71 29.42 6.89
C ALA A 115 -11.32 28.23 7.63
N ASP A 116 -12.58 28.36 8.02
CA ASP A 116 -13.34 27.25 8.60
C ASP A 116 -13.70 26.19 7.55
N ASP A 117 -13.65 26.58 6.27
CA ASP A 117 -13.89 25.68 5.16
C ASP A 117 -12.70 24.70 4.98
N THR A 118 -13.02 23.43 5.13
CA THR A 118 -12.06 22.33 5.04
C THR A 118 -12.44 21.44 3.88
N GLN A 119 -11.53 21.31 2.91
CA GLN A 119 -11.66 20.30 1.87
C GLN A 119 -11.13 18.97 2.40
N THR A 120 -11.95 17.94 2.30
CA THR A 120 -11.62 16.59 2.78
C THR A 120 -11.75 15.59 1.64
N PHE A 121 -10.80 14.68 1.54
CA PHE A 121 -10.81 13.61 0.56
C PHE A 121 -9.97 12.43 1.04
N TYR A 122 -10.21 11.26 0.42
CA TYR A 122 -9.39 10.08 0.61
C TYR A 122 -8.33 10.03 -0.50
N CYS A 123 -7.09 9.82 -0.11
CA CYS A 123 -5.97 9.75 -1.03
C CYS A 123 -5.45 8.32 -1.10
N LEU A 124 -5.52 7.70 -2.28
CA LEU A 124 -4.91 6.41 -2.56
C LEU A 124 -3.40 6.60 -2.68
N MET A 125 -2.63 5.94 -1.81
CA MET A 125 -1.19 6.15 -1.65
C MET A 125 -0.33 5.44 -2.70
N GLY A 126 -0.93 4.82 -3.69
CA GLY A 126 -0.26 4.06 -4.73
C GLY A 126 0.67 4.89 -5.62
N LYS A 127 1.53 4.20 -6.35
CA LYS A 127 2.45 4.78 -7.34
C LYS A 127 1.95 4.50 -8.76
N TRP A 128 0.95 5.24 -9.18
CA TRP A 128 0.50 5.16 -10.57
C TRP A 128 1.55 5.75 -11.51
N GLN A 129 1.86 5.03 -12.56
CA GLN A 129 2.65 5.61 -13.63
C GLN A 129 1.69 6.42 -14.53
N PHE A 130 1.89 7.72 -14.57
CA PHE A 130 1.26 8.58 -15.56
C PHE A 130 1.78 8.20 -16.96
N LYS A 131 1.20 7.16 -17.54
CA LYS A 131 1.37 6.92 -18.97
C LYS A 131 0.41 7.87 -19.68
N ASP A 132 0.95 8.72 -20.53
CA ASP A 132 0.21 9.57 -21.46
C ASP A 132 -0.61 10.72 -20.86
N GLY A 133 -0.34 11.13 -19.61
CA GLY A 133 -1.01 12.29 -18.99
C GLY A 133 -2.50 12.09 -18.68
N VAL A 134 -2.97 10.86 -18.69
CA VAL A 134 -4.35 10.51 -18.37
C VAL A 134 -4.48 10.30 -16.86
N LYS A 135 -5.50 10.93 -16.27
CA LYS A 135 -5.88 10.71 -14.88
C LYS A 135 -6.32 9.25 -14.71
N PRO A 136 -5.78 8.52 -13.70
CA PRO A 136 -6.25 7.16 -13.43
C PRO A 136 -7.74 7.17 -13.07
N ASP A 137 -8.50 6.31 -13.73
CA ASP A 137 -9.91 6.09 -13.38
C ASP A 137 -9.99 5.13 -12.20
N LEU A 138 -10.40 5.63 -11.04
CA LEU A 138 -10.58 4.83 -9.82
C LEU A 138 -11.99 4.25 -9.70
N THR A 139 -12.92 4.67 -10.52
CA THR A 139 -14.33 4.22 -10.49
C THR A 139 -14.48 2.71 -10.47
N PRO A 140 -13.72 1.92 -11.26
CA PRO A 140 -13.86 0.45 -11.25
C PRO A 140 -13.44 -0.23 -9.94
N TYR A 141 -12.75 0.48 -9.04
CA TYR A 141 -12.21 -0.07 -7.78
C TYR A 141 -13.04 0.34 -6.56
N ILE A 142 -14.03 1.20 -6.74
CA ILE A 142 -14.80 1.80 -5.65
C ILE A 142 -16.20 1.21 -5.63
N TYR A 143 -16.69 0.86 -4.43
CA TYR A 143 -18.03 0.33 -4.25
C TYR A 143 -19.07 1.33 -4.73
N GLN A 144 -20.01 0.83 -5.52
CA GLN A 144 -21.19 1.56 -5.99
C GLN A 144 -22.39 0.60 -5.95
N ASP A 145 -23.49 1.05 -5.37
CA ASP A 145 -24.73 0.30 -5.44
C ASP A 145 -25.14 0.08 -6.91
N ASN A 146 -25.43 -1.18 -7.25
CA ASN A 146 -25.82 -1.62 -8.59
C ASN A 146 -24.76 -1.43 -9.68
N ALA A 147 -23.48 -1.34 -9.31
CA ALA A 147 -22.39 -1.29 -10.28
C ALA A 147 -22.10 -2.67 -10.89
N ASP A 148 -21.49 -2.66 -12.06
CA ASP A 148 -20.76 -3.81 -12.57
C ASP A 148 -19.69 -4.25 -11.55
N LYS A 149 -19.20 -5.49 -11.68
CA LYS A 149 -18.27 -6.07 -10.71
C LYS A 149 -17.06 -5.17 -10.42
N ILE A 150 -16.88 -4.88 -9.14
CA ILE A 150 -15.82 -4.04 -8.61
C ILE A 150 -14.50 -4.80 -8.66
N LYS A 151 -13.43 -4.11 -9.05
CA LYS A 151 -12.09 -4.67 -9.12
C LYS A 151 -11.40 -4.62 -7.77
N TYR A 152 -10.60 -5.65 -7.50
CA TYR A 152 -9.65 -5.62 -6.40
C TYR A 152 -8.50 -4.65 -6.66
N LEU A 153 -7.86 -4.14 -5.60
CA LEU A 153 -6.68 -3.28 -5.68
C LEU A 153 -5.43 -4.11 -5.95
N THR A 154 -5.39 -4.76 -7.10
CA THR A 154 -4.31 -5.64 -7.52
C THR A 154 -3.96 -5.42 -8.97
N SER A 155 -2.68 -5.53 -9.31
CA SER A 155 -2.18 -5.64 -10.68
C SER A 155 -1.94 -7.10 -11.10
N ALA A 156 -2.09 -8.04 -10.16
CA ALA A 156 -1.97 -9.46 -10.44
C ALA A 156 -3.26 -10.01 -11.10
N PRO A 157 -3.16 -11.07 -11.92
CA PRO A 157 -4.32 -11.73 -12.50
C PRO A 157 -5.32 -12.21 -11.43
N LEU A 158 -6.59 -12.24 -11.77
CA LEU A 158 -7.64 -12.78 -10.89
C LEU A 158 -7.48 -14.29 -10.67
N THR A 159 -6.92 -15.00 -11.63
CA THR A 159 -6.53 -16.41 -11.51
C THR A 159 -5.06 -16.48 -11.15
N VAL A 160 -4.75 -17.04 -10.00
CA VAL A 160 -3.39 -17.20 -9.48
C VAL A 160 -3.13 -18.65 -9.09
N LYS A 161 -1.87 -19.05 -9.12
CA LYS A 161 -1.44 -20.35 -8.63
C LYS A 161 -0.91 -20.23 -7.19
N ALA A 162 -1.25 -21.21 -6.35
CA ALA A 162 -0.78 -21.26 -4.97
C ALA A 162 -0.56 -22.71 -4.49
N ARG A 163 0.39 -22.89 -3.58
CA ARG A 163 0.60 -24.14 -2.84
C ARG A 163 -0.23 -24.10 -1.56
N LEU A 164 -0.49 -25.28 -0.98
CA LEU A 164 -1.31 -25.37 0.24
C LEU A 164 -0.75 -24.54 1.41
N GLU A 165 0.57 -24.43 1.53
CA GLU A 165 1.24 -23.66 2.57
C GLU A 165 1.35 -22.16 2.30
N ASP A 166 0.94 -21.69 1.13
CA ASP A 166 1.06 -20.29 0.76
C ASP A 166 0.05 -19.40 1.50
N TYR A 167 0.56 -18.31 2.06
CA TYR A 167 -0.25 -17.21 2.62
C TYR A 167 -0.38 -16.07 1.60
N GLY A 168 -1.49 -15.35 1.63
CA GLY A 168 -1.69 -14.17 0.78
C GLY A 168 -3.01 -13.47 1.00
N MET A 169 -2.99 -12.17 0.80
CA MET A 169 -4.11 -11.26 1.01
C MET A 169 -4.38 -10.48 -0.27
N ILE A 170 -5.62 -10.18 -0.56
CA ILE A 170 -6.01 -9.29 -1.65
C ILE A 170 -6.68 -8.04 -1.09
N ALA A 171 -6.31 -6.89 -1.61
CA ALA A 171 -6.87 -5.62 -1.15
C ALA A 171 -8.10 -5.21 -1.96
N PHE A 172 -9.04 -4.56 -1.30
CA PHE A 172 -10.22 -3.99 -1.94
C PHE A 172 -10.67 -2.71 -1.24
N MET A 173 -11.47 -1.91 -1.95
CA MET A 173 -12.09 -0.71 -1.41
C MET A 173 -13.49 -1.04 -0.91
N ASN A 174 -13.76 -0.66 0.33
CA ASN A 174 -15.05 -0.80 0.99
C ASN A 174 -15.70 0.58 1.18
N ALA A 175 -15.70 1.39 0.14
CA ALA A 175 -16.20 2.75 0.22
C ALA A 175 -17.12 3.05 -0.94
N ASP A 176 -18.23 3.71 -0.65
CA ASP A 176 -19.09 4.34 -1.62
C ASP A 176 -18.47 5.66 -2.11
N LEU A 177 -18.58 5.92 -3.41
CA LEU A 177 -18.13 7.18 -4.02
C LEU A 177 -18.87 8.40 -3.44
N GLU A 178 -20.15 8.27 -3.17
CA GLU A 178 -20.98 9.37 -2.71
C GLU A 178 -20.87 9.59 -1.20
N SER A 179 -20.65 8.51 -0.45
CA SER A 179 -20.54 8.53 1.00
C SER A 179 -19.40 7.64 1.50
N PRO A 180 -18.11 8.05 1.32
CA PRO A 180 -16.97 7.28 1.79
C PRO A 180 -16.98 7.02 3.31
N ALA A 181 -17.86 7.69 4.04
CA ALA A 181 -18.07 7.51 5.47
C ALA A 181 -19.13 6.44 5.82
N SER A 182 -19.69 5.75 4.83
CA SER A 182 -20.65 4.67 5.02
C SER A 182 -20.14 3.43 4.29
N PRO A 183 -19.11 2.76 4.85
CA PRO A 183 -18.65 1.49 4.30
C PRO A 183 -19.73 0.42 4.50
N ILE A 184 -19.65 -0.65 3.74
CA ILE A 184 -20.48 -1.83 3.97
C ILE A 184 -20.09 -2.41 5.34
N ASP A 185 -21.07 -2.56 6.23
CA ASP A 185 -20.84 -3.00 7.60
C ASP A 185 -20.57 -4.51 7.70
N THR A 186 -21.18 -5.29 6.82
CA THR A 186 -21.05 -6.74 6.80
C THR A 186 -20.74 -7.27 5.42
N LEU A 187 -19.66 -8.00 5.29
CA LEU A 187 -19.24 -8.67 4.07
C LEU A 187 -19.32 -10.17 4.23
N THR A 188 -19.93 -10.86 3.28
CA THR A 188 -19.95 -12.32 3.24
C THR A 188 -18.98 -12.82 2.17
N TYR A 189 -18.16 -13.75 2.58
CA TYR A 189 -17.08 -14.34 1.82
C TYR A 189 -17.37 -15.81 1.57
N GLU A 190 -17.48 -16.19 0.30
CA GLU A 190 -17.80 -17.56 -0.11
C GLU A 190 -16.65 -18.22 -0.86
N ILE A 191 -16.40 -19.47 -0.49
CA ILE A 191 -15.38 -20.32 -1.09
C ILE A 191 -16.04 -21.55 -1.66
N THR A 192 -15.72 -21.85 -2.93
CA THR A 192 -16.19 -23.05 -3.63
C THR A 192 -15.00 -23.80 -4.19
N PHE A 193 -14.83 -25.07 -3.81
CA PHE A 193 -13.77 -25.94 -4.31
C PHE A 193 -14.20 -26.68 -5.58
N PHE A 194 -13.23 -26.90 -6.47
CA PHE A 194 -13.43 -27.64 -7.73
C PHE A 194 -12.33 -28.68 -7.93
N ASP A 195 -12.70 -29.79 -8.53
CA ASP A 195 -11.74 -30.81 -8.97
C ASP A 195 -11.07 -30.41 -10.31
N SER A 196 -10.19 -31.29 -10.81
CA SER A 196 -9.48 -31.09 -12.08
C SER A 196 -10.39 -31.10 -13.33
N ALA A 197 -11.63 -31.58 -13.20
CA ALA A 197 -12.64 -31.54 -14.26
C ALA A 197 -13.55 -30.29 -14.15
N GLY A 198 -13.32 -29.43 -13.15
CA GLY A 198 -14.15 -28.26 -12.90
C GLY A 198 -15.47 -28.57 -12.19
N VAL A 199 -15.60 -29.76 -11.58
CA VAL A 199 -16.79 -30.14 -10.84
C VAL A 199 -16.64 -29.68 -9.38
N GLN A 200 -17.70 -29.09 -8.85
CA GLN A 200 -17.72 -28.61 -7.45
C GLN A 200 -17.56 -29.76 -6.46
N ILE A 201 -16.70 -29.58 -5.48
CA ILE A 201 -16.45 -30.50 -4.38
C ILE A 201 -17.11 -29.97 -3.09
N GLY A 202 -18.02 -30.75 -2.54
CA GLY A 202 -18.67 -30.40 -1.29
C GLY A 202 -19.66 -29.22 -1.39
N SER A 203 -19.96 -28.61 -0.26
CA SER A 203 -20.82 -27.44 -0.16
C SER A 203 -19.97 -26.16 -0.17
N VAL A 204 -20.58 -25.07 -0.59
CA VAL A 204 -20.00 -23.73 -0.47
C VAL A 204 -19.74 -23.42 1.00
N ILE A 205 -18.56 -22.90 1.29
CA ILE A 205 -18.18 -22.43 2.62
C ILE A 205 -18.42 -20.92 2.66
N SER A 206 -19.29 -20.48 3.55
CA SER A 206 -19.61 -19.08 3.74
C SER A 206 -19.07 -18.58 5.08
N LYS A 207 -18.44 -17.41 5.06
CA LYS A 207 -17.97 -16.69 6.25
C LYS A 207 -18.38 -15.24 6.18
N GLU A 208 -18.90 -14.75 7.28
CA GLU A 208 -19.25 -13.35 7.46
C GLU A 208 -18.12 -12.61 8.17
N PHE A 209 -17.81 -11.44 7.65
CA PHE A 209 -16.91 -10.49 8.29
C PHE A 209 -17.69 -9.21 8.57
N GLN A 210 -17.65 -8.78 9.80
CA GLN A 210 -18.13 -7.47 10.16
C GLN A 210 -16.95 -6.50 10.06
N THR A 211 -17.06 -5.50 9.19
CA THR A 211 -15.99 -4.54 8.94
C THR A 211 -15.81 -3.55 10.10
N ASP A 212 -16.82 -3.42 10.95
CA ASP A 212 -16.80 -2.64 12.19
C ASP A 212 -16.22 -3.44 13.39
N LEU A 213 -15.94 -4.75 13.21
CA LEU A 213 -15.44 -5.62 14.28
C LEU A 213 -13.97 -6.00 14.09
N PHE A 214 -13.12 -5.43 14.94
CA PHE A 214 -11.74 -5.85 15.10
C PHE A 214 -11.61 -7.02 16.07
N GLY A 215 -11.10 -8.15 15.61
CA GLY A 215 -10.76 -9.27 16.47
C GLY A 215 -11.93 -9.97 17.16
N GLY A 216 -13.16 -9.90 16.62
CA GLY A 216 -14.31 -10.64 17.11
C GLY A 216 -14.97 -10.05 18.37
N ALA A 217 -14.64 -8.84 18.76
CA ALA A 217 -15.33 -8.10 19.81
C ALA A 217 -16.02 -6.87 19.18
N ALA A 218 -17.31 -6.68 19.49
CA ALA A 218 -18.04 -5.48 19.09
C ALA A 218 -17.34 -4.25 19.67
N VAL A 219 -16.78 -3.42 18.81
CA VAL A 219 -16.10 -2.21 19.23
C VAL A 219 -17.10 -1.06 19.26
N THR A 220 -17.77 -0.94 20.38
CA THR A 220 -18.81 0.09 20.61
C THR A 220 -18.27 1.51 20.76
N THR A 221 -16.97 1.74 20.71
CA THR A 221 -16.35 3.06 20.96
C THR A 221 -14.95 3.20 20.36
N LEU A 222 -14.74 2.85 19.11
CA LEU A 222 -13.51 3.31 18.46
C LEU A 222 -13.77 4.65 17.78
N SER A 223 -12.90 5.61 18.09
CA SER A 223 -12.66 6.73 17.21
C SER A 223 -12.03 6.18 15.94
N TYR A 224 -12.87 5.77 14.99
CA TYR A 224 -12.43 5.25 13.70
C TYR A 224 -11.55 6.31 13.05
N ASN A 225 -10.33 5.96 12.73
CA ASN A 225 -9.61 6.69 11.72
C ASN A 225 -10.34 6.41 10.41
N LYS A 226 -10.97 7.42 9.82
CA LYS A 226 -11.75 7.30 8.59
C LYS A 226 -11.02 6.58 7.44
N GLU A 227 -9.70 6.52 7.47
CA GLU A 227 -8.89 5.74 6.54
C GLU A 227 -9.08 4.24 6.67
N GLN A 228 -9.37 3.80 7.88
CA GLN A 228 -9.43 2.39 8.22
C GLN A 228 -10.72 1.73 7.72
N GLU A 229 -11.74 2.53 7.42
CA GLU A 229 -13.04 2.05 6.96
C GLU A 229 -13.09 1.85 5.45
N VAL A 230 -12.16 2.47 4.71
CA VAL A 230 -12.24 2.59 3.25
C VAL A 230 -11.55 1.45 2.52
N SER A 231 -10.54 0.81 3.11
CA SER A 231 -9.79 -0.26 2.44
C SER A 231 -9.48 -1.42 3.37
N TYR A 232 -9.56 -2.65 2.83
CA TYR A 232 -9.34 -3.88 3.57
C TYR A 232 -8.47 -4.84 2.77
N TYR A 233 -7.82 -5.75 3.49
CA TYR A 233 -7.21 -6.95 2.97
C TYR A 233 -8.07 -8.17 3.30
N LEU A 234 -8.36 -8.96 2.30
CA LEU A 234 -9.08 -10.21 2.42
C LEU A 234 -8.10 -11.37 2.21
N PRO A 235 -8.05 -12.35 3.12
CA PRO A 235 -7.25 -13.56 2.90
C PRO A 235 -7.78 -14.36 1.72
N PHE A 236 -6.88 -14.74 0.80
CA PHE A 236 -7.29 -15.53 -0.37
C PHE A 236 -6.45 -16.79 -0.58
N ALA A 237 -5.25 -16.86 -0.02
CA ALA A 237 -4.34 -17.98 -0.26
C ALA A 237 -4.69 -19.21 0.61
N PRO A 238 -4.30 -20.44 0.21
CA PRO A 238 -4.76 -21.67 0.83
C PRO A 238 -4.55 -21.77 2.33
N ALA A 239 -3.36 -21.45 2.82
CA ALA A 239 -3.07 -21.49 4.26
C ALA A 239 -3.92 -20.53 5.09
N ASN A 240 -4.29 -19.36 4.54
CA ASN A 240 -5.23 -18.45 5.20
C ASN A 240 -6.64 -19.02 5.21
N ILE A 241 -7.08 -19.65 4.11
CA ILE A 241 -8.42 -20.21 3.97
C ILE A 241 -8.65 -21.31 5.00
N GLU A 242 -7.71 -22.22 5.16
CA GLU A 242 -7.81 -23.28 6.18
C GLU A 242 -7.88 -22.70 7.59
N ALA A 243 -7.06 -21.67 7.86
CA ALA A 243 -7.04 -21.03 9.18
C ALA A 243 -8.36 -20.29 9.51
N ILE A 244 -8.99 -19.62 8.52
CA ILE A 244 -10.26 -18.89 8.70
C ILE A 244 -11.44 -19.83 8.83
N THR A 245 -11.52 -20.79 7.94
CA THR A 245 -12.70 -21.66 7.84
C THR A 245 -12.68 -22.79 8.85
N GLY A 246 -11.50 -23.18 9.32
CA GLY A 246 -11.28 -24.42 10.07
C GLY A 246 -11.53 -25.66 9.23
N VAL A 247 -11.63 -25.51 7.92
CA VAL A 247 -11.90 -26.60 6.96
C VAL A 247 -10.62 -26.88 6.20
N THR A 248 -10.17 -28.11 6.21
CA THR A 248 -9.05 -28.56 5.40
C THR A 248 -9.44 -28.58 3.93
N ILE A 249 -8.61 -28.05 3.07
CA ILE A 249 -8.81 -28.08 1.63
C ILE A 249 -8.88 -29.54 1.16
N PRO A 250 -9.92 -29.93 0.40
CA PRO A 250 -10.04 -31.31 -0.07
C PRO A 250 -8.82 -31.73 -0.88
N SER A 251 -8.29 -32.93 -0.63
CA SER A 251 -7.07 -33.43 -1.29
C SER A 251 -7.23 -33.64 -2.81
N ASN A 252 -8.46 -33.69 -3.30
CA ASN A 252 -8.78 -33.78 -4.74
C ASN A 252 -9.15 -32.41 -5.35
N ALA A 253 -9.08 -31.31 -4.57
CA ALA A 253 -9.30 -29.98 -5.09
C ALA A 253 -8.14 -29.55 -5.98
N ALA A 254 -8.45 -29.15 -7.23
CA ALA A 254 -7.50 -28.56 -8.15
C ALA A 254 -7.55 -27.03 -8.14
N SER A 255 -8.68 -26.46 -7.74
CA SER A 255 -8.86 -25.02 -7.63
C SER A 255 -9.99 -24.67 -6.66
N TYR A 256 -10.05 -23.39 -6.31
CA TYR A 256 -11.22 -22.83 -5.64
C TYR A 256 -11.45 -21.39 -6.10
N THR A 257 -12.70 -20.96 -6.00
CA THR A 257 -13.11 -19.58 -6.24
C THR A 257 -13.49 -18.91 -4.94
N LEU A 258 -13.31 -17.61 -4.96
CA LEU A 258 -13.56 -16.67 -3.90
C LEU A 258 -14.51 -15.61 -4.41
N LEU A 259 -15.67 -15.48 -3.76
CA LEU A 259 -16.66 -14.46 -4.02
C LEU A 259 -16.89 -13.64 -2.75
N LEU A 260 -17.00 -12.33 -2.92
CA LEU A 260 -17.30 -11.39 -1.84
C LEU A 260 -18.66 -10.75 -2.11
N TYR A 261 -19.54 -10.82 -1.11
CA TYR A 261 -20.90 -10.29 -1.14
C TYR A 261 -21.01 -9.11 -0.19
N ASP A 262 -21.86 -8.17 -0.54
CA ASP A 262 -22.26 -7.06 0.32
C ASP A 262 -23.31 -7.52 1.37
N ASP A 263 -23.76 -6.58 2.19
CA ASP A 263 -24.78 -6.77 3.21
C ASP A 263 -26.18 -7.06 2.63
N ALA A 264 -26.43 -6.71 1.37
CA ALA A 264 -27.63 -7.07 0.63
C ALA A 264 -27.57 -8.49 0.02
N GLY A 265 -26.44 -9.20 0.17
CA GLY A 265 -26.22 -10.53 -0.37
C GLY A 265 -25.95 -10.55 -1.87
N GLN A 266 -25.44 -9.44 -2.44
CA GLN A 266 -25.06 -9.34 -3.83
C GLN A 266 -23.55 -9.55 -4.00
N ALA A 267 -23.15 -10.38 -4.99
CA ALA A 267 -21.73 -10.57 -5.34
C ALA A 267 -21.22 -9.39 -6.16
N VAL A 268 -20.72 -8.37 -5.47
CA VAL A 268 -20.32 -7.09 -6.07
C VAL A 268 -18.89 -7.09 -6.59
N TRP A 269 -17.97 -7.87 -5.99
CA TRP A 269 -16.58 -7.91 -6.45
C TRP A 269 -16.35 -8.98 -7.52
N GLU A 270 -15.24 -8.82 -8.27
CA GLU A 270 -14.78 -9.81 -9.23
C GLU A 270 -14.45 -11.14 -8.53
N THR A 271 -14.65 -12.24 -9.25
CA THR A 271 -14.31 -13.57 -8.71
C THR A 271 -12.79 -13.77 -8.72
N LYS A 272 -12.20 -14.07 -7.57
CA LYS A 272 -10.81 -14.51 -7.46
C LYS A 272 -10.75 -16.03 -7.58
N THR A 273 -9.87 -16.54 -8.44
CA THR A 273 -9.64 -17.98 -8.62
C THR A 273 -8.24 -18.35 -8.18
N VAL A 274 -8.12 -19.43 -7.43
CA VAL A 274 -6.83 -19.97 -7.00
C VAL A 274 -6.69 -21.38 -7.51
N GLU A 275 -5.70 -21.63 -8.35
CA GLU A 275 -5.31 -22.94 -8.83
C GLU A 275 -4.29 -23.56 -7.88
N LEU A 276 -4.58 -24.76 -7.39
CA LEU A 276 -3.70 -25.48 -6.48
C LEU A 276 -2.68 -26.28 -7.25
N TYR A 277 -1.43 -26.23 -6.81
CA TYR A 277 -0.36 -27.05 -7.37
C TYR A 277 0.63 -27.49 -6.29
N GLU A 278 1.39 -28.52 -6.59
CA GLU A 278 2.50 -28.99 -5.78
C GLU A 278 3.84 -28.75 -6.49
N ASP A 279 4.91 -28.55 -5.73
CA ASP A 279 6.25 -28.42 -6.30
C ASP A 279 6.66 -29.73 -6.98
N CYS A 280 6.92 -29.66 -8.28
CA CYS A 280 7.22 -30.86 -9.07
C CYS A 280 8.73 -31.12 -9.23
N LYS A 281 9.51 -30.10 -9.57
CA LYS A 281 10.92 -30.25 -9.91
C LYS A 281 11.84 -29.24 -9.22
N TYR A 282 11.35 -28.01 -9.07
CA TYR A 282 12.10 -26.91 -8.48
C TYR A 282 11.34 -26.36 -7.30
N THR A 283 12.04 -25.93 -6.27
CA THR A 283 11.43 -25.23 -5.14
C THR A 283 10.89 -23.89 -5.63
N THR A 284 9.63 -23.65 -5.38
CA THR A 284 8.96 -22.39 -5.73
C THR A 284 9.53 -21.24 -4.91
N THR A 285 9.89 -20.15 -5.57
CA THR A 285 10.21 -18.89 -4.92
C THR A 285 8.98 -17.99 -4.93
N ARG A 286 8.42 -17.71 -3.75
CA ARG A 286 7.28 -16.80 -3.61
C ARG A 286 7.76 -15.40 -3.31
N LEU A 287 7.29 -14.42 -4.09
CA LEU A 287 7.54 -13.00 -3.85
C LEU A 287 6.24 -12.30 -3.49
N ALA A 288 6.36 -11.34 -2.58
CA ALA A 288 5.34 -10.36 -2.26
C ALA A 288 5.92 -8.96 -2.50
N TRP A 289 5.15 -8.10 -3.15
CA TRP A 289 5.58 -6.73 -3.40
C TRP A 289 4.41 -5.74 -3.28
N SER A 290 4.76 -4.48 -3.07
CA SER A 290 3.77 -3.41 -3.11
C SER A 290 3.47 -3.04 -4.56
N ASN A 291 2.20 -3.14 -4.95
CA ASN A 291 1.73 -2.83 -6.29
C ASN A 291 1.47 -1.32 -6.49
N GLU A 292 0.90 -0.96 -7.62
CA GLU A 292 0.59 0.43 -7.97
C GLU A 292 -0.41 1.12 -7.03
N PHE A 293 -1.24 0.36 -6.30
CA PHE A 293 -2.19 0.86 -5.30
C PHE A 293 -1.59 0.97 -3.89
N ASN A 294 -0.31 0.65 -3.72
CA ASN A 294 0.34 0.44 -2.42
C ASN A 294 -0.26 -0.73 -1.61
N ALA A 295 -0.90 -1.65 -2.30
CA ALA A 295 -1.36 -2.92 -1.76
C ALA A 295 -0.35 -4.03 -2.04
N TRP A 296 -0.53 -5.19 -1.41
CA TRP A 296 0.35 -6.33 -1.58
C TRP A 296 -0.15 -7.24 -2.68
N ASP A 297 0.72 -7.55 -3.64
CA ASP A 297 0.56 -8.60 -4.63
C ASP A 297 1.55 -9.72 -4.40
N TYR A 298 1.20 -10.92 -4.88
CA TYR A 298 1.95 -12.15 -4.66
C TYR A 298 2.08 -12.91 -5.98
N PHE A 299 3.26 -13.50 -6.18
CA PHE A 299 3.51 -14.36 -7.32
C PHE A 299 4.45 -15.50 -6.95
N ASN A 300 4.18 -16.69 -7.48
CA ASN A 300 4.98 -17.89 -7.32
C ASN A 300 5.81 -18.14 -8.57
N PHE A 301 7.12 -18.09 -8.44
CA PHE A 301 8.08 -18.45 -9.47
C PHE A 301 8.40 -19.93 -9.37
N GLU A 302 7.81 -20.71 -10.27
CA GLU A 302 7.86 -22.19 -10.26
C GLU A 302 9.08 -22.76 -11.02
N LEU A 303 9.77 -21.94 -11.82
CA LEU A 303 10.89 -22.35 -12.61
C LEU A 303 12.21 -22.28 -11.82
N ALA A 304 13.26 -22.90 -12.40
CA ALA A 304 14.58 -22.86 -11.81
C ALA A 304 15.03 -21.42 -11.52
N HIS A 305 15.58 -21.23 -10.35
CA HIS A 305 16.21 -19.96 -9.97
C HIS A 305 17.73 -20.13 -9.91
N THR A 306 18.43 -19.02 -10.06
CA THR A 306 19.89 -18.96 -9.88
C THR A 306 20.20 -18.06 -8.71
N GLU A 307 20.99 -18.58 -7.78
CA GLU A 307 21.52 -17.81 -6.65
C GLU A 307 22.98 -17.47 -6.92
N THR A 308 23.34 -16.21 -6.82
CA THR A 308 24.69 -15.71 -7.00
C THR A 308 25.10 -14.92 -5.76
N ILE A 309 26.26 -15.25 -5.22
CA ILE A 309 26.83 -14.50 -4.11
C ILE A 309 28.06 -13.76 -4.62
N ASN A 310 27.98 -12.44 -4.67
CA ASN A 310 29.06 -11.56 -5.04
C ASN A 310 29.79 -11.10 -3.78
N ILE A 311 31.05 -11.50 -3.62
CA ILE A 311 31.86 -11.11 -2.47
C ILE A 311 32.88 -10.05 -2.90
N SER A 312 32.80 -8.87 -2.32
CA SER A 312 33.81 -7.83 -2.46
C SER A 312 34.67 -7.76 -1.21
N ARG A 313 35.96 -7.66 -1.42
CA ARG A 313 36.95 -7.62 -0.34
C ARG A 313 37.85 -6.41 -0.52
N LYS A 314 37.94 -5.56 0.50
CA LYS A 314 38.91 -4.47 0.53
C LYS A 314 40.15 -4.95 1.26
N LYS A 315 41.29 -4.79 0.60
CA LYS A 315 42.57 -5.21 1.07
C LYS A 315 43.43 -4.01 1.41
N LEU A 316 44.22 -4.17 2.46
CA LEU A 316 45.27 -3.25 2.86
C LEU A 316 46.61 -3.98 2.77
N THR A 317 47.56 -3.40 2.05
CA THR A 317 48.92 -3.88 2.08
C THR A 317 49.54 -3.49 3.44
N LYS A 318 49.92 -4.47 4.22
CA LYS A 318 50.56 -4.19 5.50
C LYS A 318 51.91 -3.52 5.29
N PRO A 319 52.20 -2.41 5.95
CA PRO A 319 53.58 -1.95 6.05
C PRO A 319 54.41 -3.04 6.73
N PHE A 320 55.52 -3.35 6.17
CA PHE A 320 56.41 -4.37 6.73
C PHE A 320 57.57 -3.71 7.45
N GLY A 321 57.96 -4.33 8.57
CA GLY A 321 59.09 -3.91 9.35
C GLY A 321 58.83 -2.69 10.25
N SER A 322 59.71 -2.50 11.14
CA SER A 322 59.76 -1.37 12.08
C SER A 322 61.17 -0.80 12.16
N TRP A 323 61.27 0.50 12.39
CA TRP A 323 62.55 1.13 12.73
C TRP A 323 62.77 0.99 14.23
N GLY A 324 63.69 0.04 14.60
CA GLY A 324 64.26 0.03 15.95
C GLY A 324 65.19 1.22 16.16
N ALA A 325 65.75 1.35 17.36
CA ALA A 325 66.60 2.48 17.73
C ALA A 325 67.85 2.66 16.87
N ALA A 326 68.28 1.62 16.12
CA ALA A 326 69.50 1.64 15.32
C ALA A 326 69.37 0.97 13.94
N SER A 327 68.35 0.22 13.64
CA SER A 327 68.19 -0.55 12.39
C SER A 327 66.74 -0.77 11.99
N PHE A 328 66.55 -1.00 10.69
CA PHE A 328 65.28 -1.45 10.15
C PHE A 328 65.20 -2.98 10.28
N GLU A 329 64.18 -3.46 10.96
CA GLU A 329 63.96 -4.88 11.21
C GLU A 329 62.62 -5.31 10.60
N TYR A 330 62.57 -6.47 9.95
CA TYR A 330 61.37 -7.05 9.44
C TYR A 330 61.38 -8.57 9.53
N GLN A 331 60.18 -9.17 9.64
CA GLN A 331 60.00 -10.60 9.57
C GLN A 331 59.14 -10.96 8.36
N ASN A 332 59.36 -12.12 7.76
CA ASN A 332 58.66 -12.53 6.54
C ASN A 332 57.15 -12.65 6.73
N HIS A 333 56.64 -12.91 7.90
CA HIS A 333 55.25 -13.00 8.21
C HIS A 333 54.56 -11.61 8.34
N GLU A 334 55.31 -10.53 8.42
CA GLU A 334 54.78 -9.18 8.50
C GLU A 334 54.36 -8.64 7.12
N ARG A 335 54.82 -9.28 6.04
CA ARG A 335 54.45 -8.91 4.67
C ARG A 335 53.06 -9.46 4.32
N GLY A 336 52.44 -8.83 3.36
CA GLY A 336 51.23 -9.32 2.72
C GLY A 336 50.04 -8.37 2.81
N GLU A 337 48.94 -8.89 2.36
CA GLU A 337 47.65 -8.17 2.35
C GLU A 337 46.84 -8.62 3.57
N SER A 338 46.18 -7.68 4.19
CA SER A 338 45.15 -7.91 5.19
C SER A 338 43.82 -7.46 4.65
N ILE A 339 42.82 -8.30 4.77
CA ILE A 339 41.46 -7.94 4.45
C ILE A 339 40.87 -7.18 5.65
N TYR A 340 40.40 -5.95 5.44
CA TYR A 340 39.84 -5.14 6.52
C TYR A 340 38.33 -4.93 6.37
N ASP A 341 37.77 -5.25 5.19
CA ASP A 341 36.36 -5.14 4.93
C ASP A 341 35.92 -6.23 3.95
N ILE A 342 34.84 -6.90 4.26
CA ILE A 342 34.21 -7.90 3.40
C ILE A 342 32.72 -7.53 3.30
N SER A 343 32.26 -7.25 2.10
CA SER A 343 30.85 -7.10 1.81
C SER A 343 30.39 -8.22 0.88
N GLY A 344 29.22 -8.78 1.17
CA GLY A 344 28.59 -9.80 0.32
C GLY A 344 27.22 -9.31 -0.14
N GLU A 345 26.93 -9.52 -1.41
CA GLU A 345 25.62 -9.31 -1.99
C GLU A 345 25.11 -10.65 -2.52
N GLN A 346 23.93 -11.05 -2.05
CA GLN A 346 23.25 -12.24 -2.51
C GLN A 346 22.18 -11.83 -3.50
N GLN A 347 22.25 -12.36 -4.70
CA GLN A 347 21.31 -12.05 -5.80
C GLN A 347 20.57 -13.32 -6.19
N PHE A 348 19.24 -13.23 -6.20
CA PHE A 348 18.37 -14.27 -6.72
C PHE A 348 17.84 -13.83 -8.09
N THR A 349 18.05 -14.67 -9.10
CA THR A 349 17.44 -14.52 -10.41
C THR A 349 16.35 -15.57 -10.54
N VAL A 350 15.10 -15.11 -10.61
CA VAL A 350 13.93 -15.96 -10.77
C VAL A 350 13.33 -15.76 -12.15
N THR A 351 12.73 -16.81 -12.69
CA THR A 351 12.12 -16.78 -14.03
C THR A 351 10.64 -17.09 -13.87
N SER A 352 9.80 -16.19 -14.39
CA SER A 352 8.37 -16.47 -14.53
C SER A 352 8.15 -17.41 -15.71
N ASN A 353 7.05 -18.16 -15.69
CA ASN A 353 6.52 -18.76 -16.90
C ASN A 353 5.95 -17.65 -17.81
N TRP A 354 5.48 -18.00 -19.01
CA TRP A 354 4.81 -17.04 -19.88
C TRP A 354 3.66 -16.39 -19.12
N LEU A 355 3.70 -15.07 -19.01
CA LEU A 355 2.59 -14.28 -18.49
C LEU A 355 1.80 -13.81 -19.71
N ASN A 356 0.52 -14.09 -19.73
CA ASN A 356 -0.39 -13.48 -20.70
C ASN A 356 -0.69 -12.06 -20.23
N ASP A 357 -0.57 -11.09 -21.13
CA ASP A 357 -0.97 -9.72 -20.92
C ASP A 357 -2.49 -9.59 -20.71
#